data_c4f1733600f437cb1bec2df62f2ea1cf
#
_entry.id   c4f1733600f437cb1bec2df62f2ea1cf
#
_cell.length_a   1.000
_cell.length_b   1.000
_cell.length_c   1.000
_cell.angle_alpha   90.00
_cell.angle_beta   90.00
_cell.angle_gamma   90.00
#
_symmetry.space_group_name_H-M   'P 1'
#
loop_
_entity.id
_entity.type
_entity.pdbx_description
1 polymer ?
#
loop_
_entity_poly.entity_id
_entity_poly.type
_entity_poly.pdbx_seq_one_letter_code
_entity_poly.pdbx_strand_id
1 'polypeptide(L)'
;STEVAVRKLREEYKIXPFVKQIDTVAAEWPASTNYLYLTYNASAHDLEFPGGFIMVLGSGVYRIGSSVEFDWCAVSCLRELRNQGKKTIMINYNPETVSTDYDMSDRLYFEEISFEVVMDIYNIEHPNGVILS
;
A
#
# COMPACT_ATOMS: atom_id res chain seq x y z
N SER A 1 -23.37 -4.43 -3.27
CA SER A 1 -23.33 -2.99 -3.07
C SER A 1 -22.97 -2.29 -4.36
N THR A 2 -23.18 -1.01 -4.36
CA THR A 2 -22.87 -0.21 -5.54
C THR A 2 -21.37 -0.28 -5.86
N GLU A 3 -20.55 -0.26 -4.84
CA GLU A 3 -19.12 -0.32 -5.05
C GLU A 3 -18.71 -1.62 -5.73
N VAL A 4 -19.31 -2.72 -5.32
CA VAL A 4 -19.01 -4.00 -5.94
C VAL A 4 -19.49 -4.03 -7.37
N ALA A 5 -20.65 -3.45 -7.65
CA ALA A 5 -21.17 -3.43 -9.01
C ALA A 5 -20.27 -2.61 -9.93
N VAL A 6 -19.80 -1.47 -9.45
CA VAL A 6 -18.90 -0.65 -10.26
C VAL A 6 -17.60 -1.40 -10.52
N ARG A 7 -17.09 -2.08 -9.50
CA ARG A 7 -15.86 -2.84 -9.68
C ARG A 7 -16.04 -3.93 -10.74
N LYS A 8 -17.14 -4.63 -10.69
CA LYS A 8 -17.41 -5.66 -11.69
C LYS A 8 -17.44 -5.08 -13.09
N LEU A 9 -18.05 -3.91 -13.22
CA LEU A 9 -18.14 -3.26 -14.51
C LEU A 9 -16.75 -2.91 -15.03
N ARG A 10 -15.92 -2.37 -14.17
CA ARG A 10 -14.56 -2.03 -14.57
C ARG A 10 -13.78 -3.28 -14.99
N GLU A 11 -13.96 -4.36 -14.26
CA GLU A 11 -13.27 -5.59 -14.61
C GLU A 11 -13.72 -6.13 -15.95
N GLU A 12 -15.02 -6.01 -16.24
CA GLU A 12 -15.53 -6.45 -17.53
C GLU A 12 -14.90 -5.68 -18.67
N TYR A 13 -14.69 -4.39 -18.48
CA TYR A 13 -14.09 -3.56 -19.51
C TYR A 13 -12.58 -3.48 -19.41
N LYS A 14 -12.01 -4.26 -18.50
CA LYS A 14 -10.56 -4.36 -18.32
C LYS A 14 -9.93 -3.02 -17.97
N ILE A 15 -10.60 -2.35 -17.09
CA ILE A 15 -10.08 -1.08 -16.60
C ILE A 15 -9.39 -1.31 -15.28
N UNK A 16 -8.06 -1.35 -15.07
CA UNK A 16 -7.49 -1.58 -14.08
C UNK A 16 -6.71 -0.56 -13.82
N PRO A 17 -6.44 -0.30 -12.79
CA PRO A 17 -5.49 0.77 -12.52
C PRO A 17 -4.05 0.33 -12.71
N PHE A 18 -3.19 1.30 -12.84
CA PHE A 18 -1.77 1.06 -12.95
C PHE A 18 -1.06 1.59 -11.72
N VAL A 19 0.03 0.93 -11.36
CA VAL A 19 0.85 1.34 -10.22
C VAL A 19 1.98 2.22 -10.71
N LYS A 20 2.03 3.43 -10.18
CA LYS A 20 3.08 4.37 -10.54
C LYS A 20 3.92 4.67 -9.32
N GLN A 21 5.15 4.97 -9.55
CA GLN A 21 6.10 5.23 -8.49
C GLN A 21 6.27 6.74 -8.31
N ILE A 22 6.26 7.17 -7.06
CA ILE A 22 6.48 8.57 -6.76
C ILE A 22 7.98 8.84 -6.88
N ASP A 23 8.30 9.86 -7.64
CA ASP A 23 9.69 10.22 -7.85
C ASP A 23 10.22 10.98 -6.66
N THR A 24 11.21 10.43 -6.01
CA THR A 24 11.83 11.08 -4.86
C THR A 24 13.19 11.63 -5.23
N VAL A 25 13.20 12.47 -6.26
CA VAL A 25 14.48 12.97 -6.76
C VAL A 25 15.28 13.71 -5.71
N ALA A 26 14.60 14.28 -4.73
CA ALA A 26 15.32 15.01 -3.70
C ALA A 26 16.05 14.10 -2.74
N ALA A 27 15.78 12.82 -2.78
CA ALA A 27 16.43 11.90 -1.87
C ALA A 27 17.86 11.71 -2.28
N GLU A 28 18.76 12.14 -1.43
CA GLU A 28 20.17 11.91 -1.66
C GLU A 28 20.55 10.48 -1.33
N TRP A 29 19.73 9.84 -0.53
CA TRP A 29 19.98 8.46 -0.15
C TRP A 29 19.02 7.59 -0.92
N PRO A 30 19.46 6.46 -1.39
CA PRO A 30 18.51 5.54 -2.00
C PRO A 30 17.51 5.11 -0.94
N ALA A 31 16.26 5.43 -1.18
CA ALA A 31 15.22 5.00 -0.26
C ALA A 31 15.04 3.51 -0.40
N SER A 32 14.95 2.81 0.73
CA SER A 32 14.70 1.39 0.69
C SER A 32 13.24 1.10 0.39
N THR A 33 12.37 2.07 0.55
CA THR A 33 10.94 1.91 0.33
C THR A 33 10.55 2.53 -1.00
N ASN A 34 9.81 1.79 -1.79
CA ASN A 34 9.19 2.33 -2.99
C ASN A 34 7.87 2.96 -2.62
N TYR A 35 7.70 4.23 -2.97
CA TYR A 35 6.47 4.97 -2.71
C TYR A 35 5.61 4.94 -3.95
N LEU A 36 4.39 4.43 -3.82
CA LEU A 36 3.56 4.08 -4.95
C LEU A 36 2.17 4.68 -4.84
N TYR A 37 1.49 4.76 -5.97
CA TYR A 37 0.08 5.13 -5.99
C TYR A 37 -0.59 4.47 -7.19
N LEU A 38 -1.91 4.44 -7.15
CA LEU A 38 -2.70 3.88 -8.25
C LEU A 38 -3.28 4.98 -9.09
N THR A 39 -3.32 4.75 -10.39
CA THR A 39 -3.96 5.69 -11.30
C THR A 39 -4.52 4.96 -12.50
N TYR A 40 -5.61 5.49 -13.01
CA TYR A 40 -6.17 4.99 -14.27
C TYR A 40 -5.64 5.76 -15.46
N ASN A 41 -4.84 6.79 -15.21
CA ASN A 41 -4.28 7.65 -16.24
C ASN A 41 -2.87 7.23 -16.63
N ALA A 42 -2.71 5.95 -16.91
CA ALA A 42 -1.39 5.46 -17.26
C ALA A 42 -1.55 4.30 -18.24
N SER A 43 -0.47 3.95 -18.88
CA SER A 43 -0.48 2.86 -19.84
C SER A 43 0.39 1.69 -19.40
N ALA A 44 1.10 1.83 -18.29
CA ALA A 44 1.98 0.76 -17.83
C ALA A 44 2.31 0.96 -16.38
N HIS A 45 2.64 -0.15 -15.72
CA HIS A 45 3.16 -0.07 -14.36
C HIS A 45 4.61 0.40 -14.38
N ASP A 46 5.01 1.01 -13.26
CA ASP A 46 6.39 1.46 -13.13
C ASP A 46 7.32 0.39 -12.57
N LEU A 47 6.78 -0.71 -12.08
CA LEU A 47 7.63 -1.71 -11.46
C LEU A 47 7.02 -3.09 -11.70
N GLU A 48 7.75 -4.11 -11.29
CA GLU A 48 7.32 -5.48 -11.48
C GLU A 48 6.69 -6.01 -10.20
N PHE A 49 5.93 -7.09 -10.33
CA PHE A 49 5.18 -7.65 -9.24
C PHE A 49 5.50 -9.13 -9.07
N PRO A 50 6.61 -9.43 -8.39
CA PRO A 50 6.99 -10.84 -8.23
C PRO A 50 6.11 -11.63 -7.30
N GLY A 51 5.34 -10.95 -6.45
CA GLY A 51 4.53 -11.67 -5.47
C GLY A 51 5.31 -12.01 -4.22
N GLY A 52 4.63 -12.58 -3.26
CA GLY A 52 5.29 -13.08 -2.07
C GLY A 52 5.41 -12.10 -0.92
N PHE A 53 4.93 -10.88 -1.10
CA PHE A 53 4.97 -9.90 -0.03
C PHE A 53 3.89 -10.18 1.01
N ILE A 54 4.06 -9.63 2.19
CA ILE A 54 3.01 -9.58 3.20
C ILE A 54 2.44 -8.16 3.19
N MET A 55 1.14 -8.07 3.02
CA MET A 55 0.47 -6.77 2.98
C MET A 55 0.01 -6.40 4.37
N VAL A 56 0.37 -5.20 4.81
CA VAL A 56 -0.02 -4.69 6.11
C VAL A 56 -0.93 -3.50 5.89
N LEU A 57 -2.14 -3.57 6.43
CA LEU A 57 -3.08 -2.48 6.32
C LEU A 57 -3.04 -1.67 7.59
N GLY A 58 -2.66 -0.41 7.45
CA GLY A 58 -2.76 0.49 8.56
C GLY A 58 -4.22 0.77 8.86
N SER A 59 -4.47 1.47 9.94
CA SER A 59 -5.85 1.80 10.26
C SER A 59 -6.39 2.79 9.24
N GLY A 60 -7.44 2.41 8.59
CA GLY A 60 -8.10 3.31 7.65
C GLY A 60 -9.16 4.15 8.30
N VAL A 61 -9.49 3.84 9.52
CA VAL A 61 -10.53 4.57 10.23
C VAL A 61 -9.85 5.53 11.19
N TYR A 62 -10.03 6.79 10.95
CA TYR A 62 -9.39 7.79 11.78
C TYR A 62 -10.35 8.29 12.82
N ARG A 63 -9.93 8.18 14.04
CA ARG A 63 -10.61 8.80 15.14
C ARG A 63 -9.71 9.84 15.72
N ILE A 64 -10.32 10.89 16.20
CA ILE A 64 -9.54 11.95 16.82
C ILE A 64 -8.80 11.37 18.00
N GLY A 65 -7.51 11.57 18.00
CA GLY A 65 -6.69 11.17 19.12
C GLY A 65 -6.18 9.75 19.11
N SER A 66 -6.46 8.99 18.07
CA SER A 66 -6.05 7.59 18.06
C SER A 66 -5.03 7.26 16.98
N SER A 67 -4.69 8.20 16.14
CA SER A 67 -3.85 7.89 14.98
C SER A 67 -2.45 7.44 15.38
N VAL A 68 -1.93 7.98 16.45
CA VAL A 68 -0.58 7.63 16.87
C VAL A 68 -0.50 6.16 17.25
N GLU A 69 -1.51 5.68 17.95
CA GLU A 69 -1.50 4.30 18.37
C GLU A 69 -1.55 3.35 17.18
N PHE A 70 -2.39 3.68 16.20
CA PHE A 70 -2.49 2.83 15.03
C PHE A 70 -1.19 2.84 14.23
N ASP A 71 -0.57 3.99 14.11
CA ASP A 71 0.70 4.06 13.41
C ASP A 71 1.74 3.21 14.11
N TRP A 72 1.74 3.26 15.44
CA TRP A 72 2.71 2.48 16.18
C TRP A 72 2.50 1.00 15.99
N CYS A 73 1.25 0.55 15.97
CA CYS A 73 0.98 -0.86 15.76
C CYS A 73 1.44 -1.30 14.38
N ALA A 74 1.18 -0.49 13.37
CA ALA A 74 1.60 -0.84 12.01
C ALA A 74 3.11 -0.89 11.93
N VAL A 75 3.79 0.07 12.52
CA VAL A 75 5.24 0.09 12.47
C VAL A 75 5.81 -1.14 13.19
N SER A 76 5.25 -1.48 14.32
CA SER A 76 5.72 -2.66 15.04
C SER A 76 5.54 -3.92 14.21
N CYS A 77 4.42 -4.02 13.52
CA CYS A 77 4.16 -5.17 12.68
C CYS A 77 5.18 -5.24 11.54
N LEU A 78 5.44 -4.11 10.89
CA LEU A 78 6.40 -4.09 9.80
C LEU A 78 7.79 -4.47 10.30
N ARG A 79 8.16 -3.96 11.47
CA ARG A 79 9.47 -4.25 12.01
C ARG A 79 9.62 -5.74 12.29
N GLU A 80 8.59 -6.35 12.85
CA GLU A 80 8.66 -7.77 13.13
C GLU A 80 8.75 -8.60 11.87
N LEU A 81 7.97 -8.23 10.85
CA LEU A 81 8.03 -8.95 9.60
C LEU A 81 9.41 -8.83 8.96
N ARG A 82 9.98 -7.63 9.03
CA ARG A 82 11.31 -7.43 8.49
C ARG A 82 12.33 -8.28 9.25
N ASN A 83 12.18 -8.36 10.56
CA ASN A 83 13.06 -9.21 11.35
C ASN A 83 12.97 -10.66 10.95
N GLN A 84 11.81 -11.08 10.47
CA GLN A 84 11.64 -12.45 10.01
C GLN A 84 12.05 -12.64 8.57
N GLY A 85 12.59 -11.62 7.94
CA GLY A 85 13.03 -11.74 6.56
C GLY A 85 11.92 -11.62 5.55
N LYS A 86 10.78 -11.10 5.93
CA LYS A 86 9.65 -10.95 5.03
C LYS A 86 9.68 -9.60 4.35
N LYS A 87 9.25 -9.58 3.11
CA LYS A 87 9.07 -8.32 2.40
C LYS A 87 7.64 -7.86 2.56
N THR A 88 7.46 -6.56 2.70
CA THR A 88 6.16 -6.04 3.11
C THR A 88 5.65 -4.97 2.15
N ILE A 89 4.33 -4.88 2.09
CA ILE A 89 3.61 -3.82 1.42
C ILE A 89 2.76 -3.13 2.48
N MET A 90 2.84 -1.82 2.52
CA MET A 90 2.02 -1.03 3.44
C MET A 90 1.09 -0.15 2.62
N ILE A 91 -0.14 -0.02 3.08
CA ILE A 91 -1.09 0.90 2.46
C ILE A 91 -1.47 1.92 3.51
N ASN A 92 -1.31 3.19 3.19
CA ASN A 92 -1.63 4.26 4.12
C ASN A 92 -1.99 5.51 3.35
N TYR A 93 -3.10 6.14 3.75
CA TYR A 93 -3.57 7.30 3.04
C TYR A 93 -2.84 8.57 3.44
N ASN A 94 -2.54 8.73 4.71
CA ASN A 94 -2.07 10.02 5.23
C ASN A 94 -0.55 10.08 5.18
N PRO A 95 0.01 10.82 4.23
CA PRO A 95 1.46 10.89 4.15
C PRO A 95 2.10 11.64 5.32
N GLU A 96 1.33 12.42 6.04
CA GLU A 96 1.91 13.14 7.18
C GLU A 96 2.22 12.22 8.34
N THR A 97 1.53 11.11 8.42
CA THR A 97 1.85 10.12 9.43
C THR A 97 2.92 9.17 8.96
N VAL A 98 3.35 9.29 7.72
CA VAL A 98 4.42 8.46 7.21
C VAL A 98 5.71 9.04 7.72
N SER A 99 6.08 8.64 8.88
CA SER A 99 7.35 9.04 9.43
C SER A 99 8.44 8.18 8.81
N THR A 100 9.63 8.41 9.26
CA THR A 100 10.75 7.59 8.81
C THR A 100 10.55 6.13 9.17
N ASP A 101 9.64 5.85 10.07
CA ASP A 101 9.40 4.47 10.46
C ASP A 101 8.79 3.64 9.35
N TYR A 102 8.08 4.27 8.43
CA TYR A 102 7.48 3.51 7.33
C TYR A 102 8.50 3.09 6.30
N ASP A 103 9.72 3.56 6.42
CA ASP A 103 10.79 3.03 5.59
C ASP A 103 11.05 1.56 5.85
N MET A 104 10.43 1.01 6.86
CA MET A 104 10.57 -0.42 7.12
C MET A 104 9.78 -1.29 6.14
N SER A 105 8.81 -0.72 5.44
CA SER A 105 8.13 -1.48 4.40
C SER A 105 8.94 -1.42 3.11
N ASP A 106 8.77 -2.43 2.28
CA ASP A 106 9.43 -2.44 0.99
C ASP A 106 8.65 -1.61 -0.03
N ARG A 107 7.34 -1.60 0.10
CA ARG A 107 6.47 -0.82 -0.77
C ARG A 107 5.43 -0.13 0.08
N LEU A 108 5.18 1.14 -0.23
CA LEU A 108 4.18 1.91 0.50
C LEU A 108 3.25 2.56 -0.51
N TYR A 109 1.99 2.14 -0.48
CA TYR A 109 0.97 2.72 -1.34
C TYR A 109 0.29 3.86 -0.61
N PHE A 110 0.32 5.03 -1.21
CA PHE A 110 -0.40 6.19 -0.70
C PHE A 110 -1.81 6.15 -1.24
N GLU A 111 -2.67 5.44 -0.52
CA GLU A 111 -4.04 5.26 -0.95
C GLU A 111 -4.94 5.10 0.26
N GLU A 112 -6.21 5.45 0.07
CA GLU A 112 -7.20 5.19 1.09
C GLU A 112 -7.38 3.68 1.25
N ILE A 113 -7.57 3.28 2.51
CA ILE A 113 -7.80 1.87 2.78
C ILE A 113 -9.29 1.62 2.62
N SER A 114 -9.68 1.27 1.42
CA SER A 114 -11.04 0.93 1.09
C SER A 114 -11.02 -0.47 0.48
N PHE A 115 -12.19 -1.08 0.43
CA PHE A 115 -12.29 -2.40 -0.17
C PHE A 115 -11.74 -2.39 -1.59
N GLU A 116 -12.13 -1.40 -2.35
CA GLU A 116 -11.75 -1.38 -3.75
C GLU A 116 -10.24 -1.22 -3.93
N VAL A 117 -9.65 -0.31 -3.19
CA VAL A 117 -8.22 -0.07 -3.31
C VAL A 117 -7.44 -1.30 -2.85
N VAL A 118 -7.83 -1.87 -1.73
CA VAL A 118 -7.12 -3.03 -1.21
C VAL A 118 -7.22 -4.18 -2.19
N MET A 119 -8.39 -4.40 -2.77
CA MET A 119 -8.55 -5.48 -3.73
C MET A 119 -7.74 -5.25 -4.99
N ASP A 120 -7.68 -4.00 -5.45
CA ASP A 120 -6.86 -3.70 -6.62
C ASP A 120 -5.39 -4.02 -6.35
N ILE A 121 -4.89 -3.59 -5.21
CA ILE A 121 -3.49 -3.84 -4.89
C ILE A 121 -3.26 -5.34 -4.67
N TYR A 122 -4.19 -6.00 -4.00
CA TYR A 122 -4.07 -7.43 -3.78
C TYR A 122 -3.99 -8.19 -5.11
N ASN A 123 -4.85 -7.82 -6.04
CA ASN A 123 -4.88 -8.51 -7.32
C ASN A 123 -3.63 -8.24 -8.16
N ILE A 124 -3.02 -7.08 -7.99
CA ILE A 124 -1.81 -6.76 -8.73
C ILE A 124 -0.58 -7.38 -8.08
N GLU A 125 -0.48 -7.28 -6.76
CA GLU A 125 0.73 -7.69 -6.06
C GLU A 125 0.78 -9.17 -5.71
N HIS A 126 -0.36 -9.82 -5.60
CA HIS A 126 -0.44 -11.23 -5.21
C HIS A 126 0.32 -11.51 -3.93
N PRO A 127 -0.03 -10.84 -2.84
CA PRO A 127 0.70 -11.06 -1.59
C PRO A 127 0.39 -12.44 -1.00
N ASN A 128 1.29 -12.90 -0.15
CA ASN A 128 1.10 -14.16 0.54
C ASN A 128 0.14 -14.05 1.71
N GLY A 129 -0.03 -12.87 2.24
CA GLY A 129 -0.93 -12.69 3.36
C GLY A 129 -1.24 -11.24 3.58
N VAL A 130 -2.28 -10.99 4.36
CA VAL A 130 -2.73 -9.64 4.69
C VAL A 130 -2.91 -9.57 6.21
N ILE A 131 -2.33 -8.54 6.81
CA ILE A 131 -2.43 -8.33 8.24
C ILE A 131 -3.12 -7.00 8.49
N LEU A 132 -4.09 -7.03 9.36
CA LEU A 132 -4.77 -5.82 9.82
C LEU A 132 -4.12 -5.37 11.12
N SER A 133 -3.68 -4.14 11.14
CA SER A 133 -3.05 -3.63 12.33
C SER A 133 -3.91 -2.59 13.05
#